data_7e77be0b521ff9f96aacf8a286673e0f
#
_entry.id   7e77be0b521ff9f96aacf8a286673e0f
#
_cell.length_a   1.000
_cell.length_b   1.000
_cell.length_c   1.000
_cell.angle_alpha   90.00
_cell.angle_beta   90.00
_cell.angle_gamma   90.00
#
_symmetry.space_group_name_H-M   'P 1'
#
loop_
_entity.id
_entity.type
_entity.pdbx_description
1 polymer ?
#
loop_
_entity_poly.entity_id
_entity_poly.type
_entity_poly.pdbx_seq_one_letter_code
_entity_poly.pdbx_strand_id
1 'polypeptide(L)'
;MMVPSFLYILHFGKSKVFKIIVFYLMVMSFLIRGFRFILVAVIIAPVVMVYLIKRKRPKLSQLVILFIILLLMIGFVGFIRNGIRTGEGISSGFNTDEIEKAFFGNFEIFKTYYGIMKHIPKDLSYTYGQQIFLYTLIMFIPRALWPSKPEPVTRSVITTSISAYANMAGTAYPYIGEYYHEFGIAGVIAGCFILGILLKKLSVYIFRIDIHSIILFSSVYPLILQVLIRGYMPSNFYMILFVVLPVFLLKYIDKTKYK
;
A
#
# COMPACT_ATOMS: atom_id res chain seq x y z
N MET A 1 11.62 0.69 1.77
CA MET A 1 12.99 0.10 1.86
C MET A 1 13.05 -1.23 2.60
N MET A 2 12.34 -1.45 3.69
CA MET A 2 12.45 -2.69 4.50
C MET A 2 12.15 -3.99 3.74
N VAL A 3 11.13 -4.02 2.88
CA VAL A 3 10.74 -5.27 2.16
C VAL A 3 11.84 -5.78 1.24
N PRO A 4 12.38 -5.03 0.27
CA PRO A 4 13.45 -5.54 -0.57
C PRO A 4 14.70 -5.92 0.23
N SER A 5 15.09 -5.13 1.25
CA SER A 5 16.23 -5.46 2.10
C SER A 5 16.03 -6.80 2.82
N PHE A 6 14.83 -7.05 3.32
CA PHE A 6 14.52 -8.36 3.93
C PHE A 6 14.58 -9.50 2.90
N LEU A 7 14.09 -9.31 1.67
CA LEU A 7 14.18 -10.33 0.63
C LEU A 7 15.63 -10.65 0.24
N TYR A 8 16.51 -9.63 0.22
CA TYR A 8 17.96 -9.86 0.06
C TYR A 8 18.53 -10.68 1.23
N ILE A 9 18.20 -10.35 2.47
CA ILE A 9 18.61 -11.11 3.65
C ILE A 9 18.05 -12.54 3.59
N LEU A 10 16.82 -12.71 3.16
CA LEU A 10 16.18 -14.01 3.01
C LEU A 10 16.94 -14.90 2.01
N HIS A 11 17.42 -14.32 0.91
CA HIS A 11 18.13 -15.06 -0.13
C HIS A 11 19.60 -15.30 0.21
N PHE A 12 20.33 -14.26 0.56
CA PHE A 12 21.81 -14.32 0.75
C PHE A 12 22.24 -14.60 2.19
N GLY A 13 21.37 -14.34 3.17
CA GLY A 13 21.71 -14.54 4.58
C GLY A 13 21.93 -16.02 4.91
N LYS A 14 23.00 -16.32 5.68
CA LYS A 14 23.33 -17.69 6.10
C LYS A 14 22.55 -18.13 7.36
N SER A 15 22.39 -17.23 8.33
CA SER A 15 21.78 -17.55 9.62
C SER A 15 20.26 -17.55 9.55
N LYS A 16 19.63 -18.67 9.89
CA LYS A 16 18.16 -18.80 10.00
C LYS A 16 17.60 -17.92 11.13
N VAL A 17 18.29 -17.87 12.26
CA VAL A 17 17.88 -17.08 13.43
C VAL A 17 17.83 -15.59 13.07
N PHE A 18 18.86 -15.09 12.40
CA PHE A 18 18.93 -13.69 11.95
C PHE A 18 17.75 -13.34 11.02
N LYS A 19 17.39 -14.22 10.08
CA LYS A 19 16.24 -14.04 9.19
C LYS A 19 14.91 -13.90 9.97
N ILE A 20 14.73 -14.77 10.98
CA ILE A 20 13.53 -14.75 11.82
C ILE A 20 13.48 -13.47 12.65
N ILE A 21 14.58 -13.05 13.25
CA ILE A 21 14.65 -11.80 14.03
C ILE A 21 14.32 -10.59 13.15
N VAL A 22 14.92 -10.48 11.96
CA VAL A 22 14.64 -9.36 11.04
C VAL A 22 13.18 -9.35 10.60
N PHE A 23 12.61 -10.53 10.29
CA PHE A 23 11.20 -10.64 9.94
C PHE A 23 10.30 -10.18 11.10
N TYR A 24 10.58 -10.64 12.31
CA TYR A 24 9.83 -10.28 13.52
C TYR A 24 9.87 -8.75 13.76
N LEU A 25 11.07 -8.16 13.73
CA LEU A 25 11.24 -6.72 13.92
C LEU A 25 10.51 -5.91 12.86
N MET A 26 10.55 -6.36 11.61
CA MET A 26 9.83 -5.73 10.50
C MET A 26 8.32 -5.80 10.70
N VAL A 27 7.78 -6.96 11.05
CA VAL A 27 6.34 -7.12 11.34
C VAL A 27 5.93 -6.24 12.52
N MET A 28 6.69 -6.27 13.62
CA MET A 28 6.38 -5.45 14.80
C MET A 28 6.41 -3.95 14.50
N SER A 29 7.35 -3.48 13.70
CA SER A 29 7.44 -2.06 13.33
C SER A 29 6.20 -1.57 12.56
N PHE A 30 5.58 -2.42 11.74
CA PHE A 30 4.37 -2.08 11.01
C PHE A 30 3.09 -2.29 11.85
N LEU A 31 3.08 -3.26 12.75
CA LEU A 31 1.98 -3.47 13.71
C LEU A 31 1.80 -2.24 14.60
N ILE A 32 2.89 -1.75 15.20
CA ILE A 32 2.88 -0.57 16.10
C ILE A 32 2.36 0.67 15.35
N ARG A 33 2.71 0.82 14.07
CA ARG A 33 2.26 1.95 13.24
C ARG A 33 0.83 1.77 12.71
N GLY A 34 0.21 0.60 12.87
CA GLY A 34 -1.15 0.31 12.40
C GLY A 34 -1.29 0.23 10.87
N PHE A 35 -0.21 -0.01 10.12
CA PHE A 35 -0.21 -0.09 8.64
C PHE A 35 -0.60 -1.50 8.16
N ARG A 36 -1.89 -1.84 8.22
CA ARG A 36 -2.44 -3.17 7.86
C ARG A 36 -2.04 -3.63 6.45
N PHE A 37 -2.15 -2.75 5.45
CA PHE A 37 -1.88 -3.12 4.05
C PHE A 37 -0.40 -3.33 3.75
N ILE A 38 0.49 -2.62 4.44
CA ILE A 38 1.93 -2.84 4.31
C ILE A 38 2.31 -4.19 4.92
N LEU A 39 1.65 -4.61 6.01
CA LEU A 39 1.84 -5.94 6.58
C LEU A 39 1.46 -7.05 5.60
N VAL A 40 0.36 -6.88 4.85
CA VAL A 40 0.00 -7.79 3.77
C VAL A 40 1.14 -7.91 2.74
N ALA A 41 1.71 -6.76 2.34
CA ALA A 41 2.84 -6.76 1.41
C ALA A 41 4.09 -7.45 1.99
N VAL A 42 4.37 -7.26 3.28
CA VAL A 42 5.49 -7.91 3.99
C VAL A 42 5.37 -9.44 3.99
N ILE A 43 4.15 -9.96 4.10
CA ILE A 43 3.90 -11.42 4.11
C ILE A 43 3.85 -11.98 2.70
N ILE A 44 3.21 -11.29 1.76
CA ILE A 44 3.08 -11.78 0.38
C ILE A 44 4.42 -11.76 -0.35
N ALA A 45 5.27 -10.75 -0.14
CA ALA A 45 6.51 -10.60 -0.88
C ALA A 45 7.47 -11.82 -0.76
N PRO A 46 7.80 -12.34 0.43
CA PRO A 46 8.64 -13.54 0.54
C PRO A 46 7.98 -14.80 -0.03
N VAL A 47 6.65 -14.92 0.08
CA VAL A 47 5.91 -16.04 -0.52
C VAL A 47 6.05 -16.01 -2.04
N VAL A 48 5.79 -14.87 -2.67
CA VAL A 48 5.95 -14.68 -4.12
C VAL A 48 7.39 -14.98 -4.55
N MET A 49 8.38 -14.45 -3.82
CA MET A 49 9.79 -14.70 -4.11
C MET A 49 10.13 -16.19 -4.10
N VAL A 50 9.69 -16.94 -3.08
CA VAL A 50 9.97 -18.38 -2.98
C VAL A 50 9.35 -19.16 -4.14
N TYR A 51 8.12 -18.82 -4.55
CA TYR A 51 7.48 -19.47 -5.70
C TYR A 51 8.18 -19.14 -7.02
N LEU A 52 8.63 -17.90 -7.20
CA LEU A 52 9.37 -17.48 -8.40
C LEU A 52 10.74 -18.17 -8.48
N ILE A 53 11.47 -18.27 -7.38
CA ILE A 53 12.77 -18.98 -7.33
C ILE A 53 12.59 -20.45 -7.64
N LYS A 54 11.59 -21.10 -7.01
CA LYS A 54 11.31 -22.53 -7.22
C LYS A 54 10.67 -22.85 -8.58
N ARG A 55 10.23 -21.83 -9.33
CA ARG A 55 9.49 -22.00 -10.59
C ARG A 55 8.27 -22.94 -10.46
N LYS A 56 7.67 -22.98 -9.28
CA LYS A 56 6.47 -23.81 -8.99
C LYS A 56 5.26 -22.91 -8.85
N ARG A 57 4.10 -23.43 -9.32
CA ARG A 57 2.82 -22.74 -9.09
C ARG A 57 2.29 -23.09 -7.70
N PRO A 58 1.75 -22.14 -6.93
CA PRO A 58 1.09 -22.46 -5.65
C PRO A 58 -0.15 -23.34 -5.89
N LYS A 59 -0.38 -24.29 -5.01
CA LYS A 59 -1.63 -25.06 -5.00
C LYS A 59 -2.77 -24.16 -4.51
N LEU A 60 -3.99 -24.41 -4.99
CA LEU A 60 -5.17 -23.65 -4.58
C LEU A 60 -5.36 -23.66 -3.05
N SER A 61 -5.15 -24.81 -2.40
CA SER A 61 -5.22 -24.92 -0.94
C SER A 61 -4.26 -23.99 -0.22
N GLN A 62 -3.03 -23.80 -0.74
CA GLN A 62 -2.04 -22.88 -0.16
C GLN A 62 -2.46 -21.43 -0.30
N LEU A 63 -3.08 -21.08 -1.43
CA LEU A 63 -3.64 -19.74 -1.63
C LEU A 63 -4.81 -19.45 -0.70
N VAL A 64 -5.71 -20.44 -0.51
CA VAL A 64 -6.84 -20.32 0.43
C VAL A 64 -6.33 -20.15 1.88
N ILE A 65 -5.37 -20.97 2.31
CA ILE A 65 -4.77 -20.84 3.64
C ILE A 65 -4.12 -19.48 3.82
N LEU A 66 -3.33 -19.04 2.84
CA LEU A 66 -2.69 -17.70 2.88
C LEU A 66 -3.75 -16.58 2.97
N PHE A 67 -4.82 -16.69 2.19
CA PHE A 67 -5.93 -15.72 2.22
C PHE A 67 -6.61 -15.66 3.59
N ILE A 68 -6.89 -16.81 4.21
CA ILE A 68 -7.48 -16.87 5.56
C ILE A 68 -6.54 -16.24 6.59
N ILE A 69 -5.24 -16.55 6.54
CA ILE A 69 -4.24 -15.95 7.44
C ILE A 69 -4.21 -14.42 7.28
N LEU A 70 -4.23 -13.92 6.04
CA LEU A 70 -4.23 -12.48 5.77
C LEU A 70 -5.51 -11.80 6.27
N LEU A 71 -6.68 -12.43 6.10
CA LEU A 71 -7.95 -11.92 6.64
C LEU A 71 -7.92 -11.83 8.17
N LEU A 72 -7.52 -12.89 8.84
CA LEU A 72 -7.40 -12.90 10.30
C LEU A 72 -6.42 -11.84 10.80
N MET A 73 -5.29 -11.68 10.12
CA MET A 73 -4.31 -10.65 10.47
C MET A 73 -4.86 -9.24 10.29
N ILE A 74 -5.56 -8.95 9.19
CA ILE A 74 -6.18 -7.63 8.94
C ILE A 74 -7.21 -7.31 10.03
N GLY A 75 -8.03 -8.28 10.41
CA GLY A 75 -9.01 -8.16 11.50
C GLY A 75 -8.33 -7.89 12.84
N PHE A 76 -7.31 -8.70 13.19
CA PHE A 76 -6.56 -8.57 14.44
C PHE A 76 -5.85 -7.21 14.57
N VAL A 77 -5.16 -6.76 13.51
CA VAL A 77 -4.53 -5.42 13.52
C VAL A 77 -5.57 -4.31 13.61
N GLY A 78 -6.74 -4.51 13.01
CA GLY A 78 -7.87 -3.60 13.13
C GLY A 78 -8.37 -3.46 14.57
N PHE A 79 -8.53 -4.58 15.25
CA PHE A 79 -8.93 -4.66 16.63
C PHE A 79 -7.93 -3.95 17.56
N ILE A 80 -6.63 -4.29 17.48
CA ILE A 80 -5.59 -3.64 18.29
C ILE A 80 -5.58 -2.13 18.08
N ARG A 81 -5.66 -1.67 16.82
CA ARG A 81 -5.65 -0.24 16.51
C ARG A 81 -6.86 0.49 17.10
N ASN A 82 -8.03 -0.12 17.08
CA ASN A 82 -9.22 0.48 17.66
C ASN A 82 -9.09 0.58 19.18
N GLY A 83 -8.66 -0.47 19.86
CA GLY A 83 -8.44 -0.46 21.33
C GLY A 83 -7.41 0.59 21.77
N ILE A 84 -6.32 0.78 21.02
CA ILE A 84 -5.33 1.85 21.29
C ILE A 84 -5.96 3.23 21.09
N ARG A 85 -6.83 3.39 20.10
CA ARG A 85 -7.41 4.68 19.71
C ARG A 85 -8.54 5.13 20.64
N THR A 86 -9.33 4.19 21.17
CA THR A 86 -10.40 4.49 22.14
C THR A 86 -9.87 4.66 23.56
N GLY A 87 -8.59 4.34 23.80
CA GLY A 87 -7.98 4.39 25.14
C GLY A 87 -8.46 3.26 26.09
N GLU A 88 -9.31 2.35 25.61
CA GLU A 88 -9.87 1.25 26.41
C GLU A 88 -8.90 0.07 26.54
N GLY A 89 -7.75 0.13 25.86
CA GLY A 89 -6.76 -0.95 25.85
C GLY A 89 -7.28 -2.24 25.20
N ILE A 90 -6.51 -3.31 25.32
CA ILE A 90 -6.89 -4.65 24.83
C ILE A 90 -7.90 -5.34 25.78
N SER A 91 -8.23 -4.70 26.90
CA SER A 91 -9.04 -5.26 28.00
C SER A 91 -10.56 -5.10 27.84
N SER A 92 -11.04 -4.25 26.95
CA SER A 92 -12.45 -4.25 26.56
C SER A 92 -12.73 -5.53 25.80
N GLY A 93 -13.45 -6.47 26.40
CA GLY A 93 -13.67 -7.81 25.89
C GLY A 93 -14.07 -7.85 24.42
N PHE A 94 -13.91 -9.01 23.78
CA PHE A 94 -14.32 -9.24 22.39
C PHE A 94 -15.80 -8.92 22.20
N ASN A 95 -16.10 -7.67 21.88
CA ASN A 95 -17.45 -7.26 21.50
C ASN A 95 -17.64 -7.56 20.00
N THR A 96 -18.76 -8.21 19.67
CA THR A 96 -19.11 -8.56 18.27
C THR A 96 -19.11 -7.34 17.35
N ASP A 97 -19.56 -6.18 17.84
CA ASP A 97 -19.60 -4.92 17.08
C ASP A 97 -18.20 -4.40 16.72
N GLU A 98 -17.21 -4.61 17.59
CA GLU A 98 -15.82 -4.21 17.32
C GLU A 98 -15.14 -5.14 16.32
N ILE A 99 -15.44 -6.43 16.41
CA ILE A 99 -14.98 -7.43 15.42
C ILE A 99 -15.57 -7.08 14.06
N GLU A 100 -16.87 -6.81 13.97
CA GLU A 100 -17.53 -6.41 12.76
C GLU A 100 -16.90 -5.14 12.17
N LYS A 101 -16.71 -4.08 12.96
CA LYS A 101 -16.01 -2.86 12.54
C LYS A 101 -14.55 -3.11 12.12
N ALA A 102 -13.84 -4.02 12.77
CA ALA A 102 -12.46 -4.35 12.41
C ALA A 102 -12.35 -5.03 11.04
N PHE A 103 -13.29 -5.93 10.72
CA PHE A 103 -13.32 -6.64 9.45
C PHE A 103 -13.97 -5.79 8.33
N PHE A 104 -15.12 -5.20 8.60
CA PHE A 104 -15.93 -4.49 7.59
C PHE A 104 -15.60 -3.01 7.46
N GLY A 105 -14.85 -2.41 8.39
CA GLY A 105 -14.41 -1.01 8.27
C GLY A 105 -13.58 -0.71 7.03
N ASN A 106 -13.04 -1.73 6.34
CA ASN A 106 -12.38 -1.54 5.05
C ASN A 106 -13.36 -1.30 3.89
N PHE A 107 -14.64 -1.69 4.04
CA PHE A 107 -15.68 -1.41 3.04
C PHE A 107 -16.13 0.06 3.03
N GLU A 108 -15.70 0.85 4.01
CA GLU A 108 -15.93 2.30 4.01
C GLU A 108 -15.31 3.02 2.81
N ILE A 109 -14.36 2.37 2.12
CA ILE A 109 -13.81 2.87 0.87
C ILE A 109 -14.89 3.08 -0.20
N PHE A 110 -15.94 2.24 -0.21
CA PHE A 110 -17.08 2.40 -1.12
C PHE A 110 -17.91 3.63 -0.78
N LYS A 111 -18.03 3.98 0.51
CA LYS A 111 -18.69 5.22 0.95
C LYS A 111 -17.93 6.45 0.47
N THR A 112 -16.59 6.40 0.56
CA THR A 112 -15.72 7.47 0.04
C THR A 112 -15.89 7.61 -1.47
N TYR A 113 -15.91 6.49 -2.19
CA TYR A 113 -16.12 6.49 -3.64
C TYR A 113 -17.48 7.09 -4.02
N TYR A 114 -18.54 6.68 -3.33
CA TYR A 114 -19.88 7.26 -3.52
C TYR A 114 -19.88 8.77 -3.24
N GLY A 115 -19.25 9.21 -2.14
CA GLY A 115 -19.14 10.64 -1.80
C GLY A 115 -18.43 11.45 -2.89
N ILE A 116 -17.32 10.93 -3.43
CA ILE A 116 -16.59 11.56 -4.54
C ILE A 116 -17.51 11.71 -5.77
N MET A 117 -18.16 10.64 -6.19
CA MET A 117 -19.03 10.64 -7.37
C MET A 117 -20.25 11.56 -7.20
N LYS A 118 -20.79 11.70 -5.98
CA LYS A 118 -21.94 12.53 -5.67
C LYS A 118 -21.61 14.02 -5.68
N HIS A 119 -20.44 14.40 -5.16
CA HIS A 119 -20.10 15.79 -4.91
C HIS A 119 -19.21 16.42 -5.99
N ILE A 120 -18.56 15.61 -6.84
CA ILE A 120 -17.73 16.10 -7.94
C ILE A 120 -18.45 15.83 -9.28
N PRO A 121 -18.63 16.82 -10.16
CA PRO A 121 -18.18 18.22 -10.06
C PRO A 121 -19.21 19.17 -9.41
N LYS A 122 -20.30 18.65 -8.83
CA LYS A 122 -21.46 19.46 -8.41
C LYS A 122 -21.10 20.47 -7.30
N ASP A 123 -20.47 19.99 -6.24
CA ASP A 123 -20.14 20.81 -5.05
C ASP A 123 -18.64 21.12 -4.96
N LEU A 124 -17.80 20.31 -5.61
CA LEU A 124 -16.36 20.44 -5.66
C LEU A 124 -15.89 20.37 -7.11
N SER A 125 -15.01 21.29 -7.51
CA SER A 125 -14.44 21.31 -8.86
C SER A 125 -13.43 20.18 -9.07
N TYR A 126 -13.18 19.82 -10.33
CA TYR A 126 -12.04 19.00 -10.71
C TYR A 126 -10.73 19.71 -10.35
N THR A 127 -9.71 18.93 -10.00
CA THR A 127 -8.42 19.46 -9.54
C THR A 127 -7.34 19.53 -10.62
N TYR A 128 -7.61 19.01 -11.81
CA TYR A 128 -6.79 19.12 -13.01
C TYR A 128 -5.29 18.84 -12.81
N GLY A 129 -4.96 17.77 -12.10
CA GLY A 129 -3.59 17.34 -11.87
C GLY A 129 -2.94 17.90 -10.60
N GLN A 130 -3.62 18.74 -9.85
CA GLN A 130 -3.07 19.37 -8.65
C GLN A 130 -2.62 18.33 -7.61
N GLN A 131 -3.41 17.29 -7.37
CA GLN A 131 -3.08 16.25 -6.41
C GLN A 131 -2.02 15.27 -6.96
N ILE A 132 -2.25 14.77 -8.18
CA ILE A 132 -1.40 13.72 -8.77
C ILE A 132 -0.02 14.28 -9.14
N PHE A 133 0.08 15.48 -9.70
CA PHE A 133 1.35 16.03 -10.16
C PHE A 133 1.94 17.00 -9.14
N LEU A 134 1.26 18.13 -8.89
CA LEU A 134 1.83 19.20 -8.06
C LEU A 134 2.08 18.71 -6.64
N TYR A 135 1.07 18.12 -6.00
CA TYR A 135 1.21 17.68 -4.62
C TYR A 135 2.23 16.54 -4.46
N THR A 136 2.34 15.66 -5.46
CA THR A 136 3.39 14.63 -5.46
C THR A 136 4.78 15.25 -5.42
N LEU A 137 5.04 16.28 -6.20
CA LEU A 137 6.35 16.95 -6.22
C LEU A 137 6.65 17.69 -4.92
N ILE A 138 5.68 18.37 -4.35
CA ILE A 138 5.88 19.20 -3.15
C ILE A 138 5.74 18.43 -1.84
N MET A 139 5.28 17.21 -1.86
CA MET A 139 4.98 16.42 -0.64
C MET A 139 6.15 16.36 0.33
N PHE A 140 7.39 16.26 -0.16
CA PHE A 140 8.59 16.17 0.68
C PHE A 140 9.01 17.46 1.35
N ILE A 141 8.53 18.60 0.87
CA ILE A 141 8.90 19.88 1.48
C ILE A 141 8.23 19.95 2.84
N PRO A 142 8.98 20.00 3.96
CA PRO A 142 8.40 20.14 5.28
C PRO A 142 7.62 21.45 5.43
N ARG A 143 6.51 21.45 6.16
CA ARG A 143 5.76 22.69 6.45
C ARG A 143 6.57 23.71 7.26
N ALA A 144 7.60 23.27 7.98
CA ALA A 144 8.53 24.17 8.65
C ALA A 144 9.31 25.06 7.65
N LEU A 145 9.60 24.55 6.44
CA LEU A 145 10.25 25.33 5.37
C LEU A 145 9.26 26.06 4.48
N TRP A 146 8.02 25.56 4.41
CA TRP A 146 6.96 26.18 3.61
C TRP A 146 5.63 26.18 4.38
N PRO A 147 5.40 27.15 5.31
CA PRO A 147 4.18 27.20 6.14
C PRO A 147 2.89 27.31 5.31
N SER A 148 2.93 28.05 4.20
CA SER A 148 1.79 28.23 3.28
C SER A 148 1.62 27.11 2.25
N LYS A 149 2.32 25.98 2.42
CA LYS A 149 2.19 24.82 1.53
C LYS A 149 0.72 24.39 1.39
N PRO A 150 0.20 24.20 0.16
CA PRO A 150 -1.16 23.75 -0.09
C PRO A 150 -1.51 22.50 0.71
N GLU A 151 -2.75 22.39 1.17
CA GLU A 151 -3.24 21.18 1.78
C GLU A 151 -3.54 20.10 0.72
N PRO A 152 -3.43 18.81 1.09
CA PRO A 152 -3.86 17.74 0.19
C PRO A 152 -5.34 17.90 -0.14
N VAL A 153 -5.68 17.88 -1.42
CA VAL A 153 -7.07 18.01 -1.89
C VAL A 153 -7.96 16.89 -1.32
N THR A 154 -7.40 15.71 -1.07
CA THR A 154 -8.09 14.61 -0.39
C THR A 154 -8.68 15.02 0.96
N ARG A 155 -8.04 15.95 1.68
CA ARG A 155 -8.54 16.44 2.97
C ARG A 155 -9.80 17.27 2.80
N SER A 156 -9.85 18.14 1.80
CA SER A 156 -11.04 18.97 1.53
C SER A 156 -12.25 18.14 1.13
N VAL A 157 -12.07 17.10 0.31
CA VAL A 157 -13.14 16.18 -0.07
C VAL A 157 -13.66 15.40 1.13
N ILE A 158 -12.78 14.88 1.96
CA ILE A 158 -13.17 14.12 3.15
C ILE A 158 -13.89 15.02 4.17
N THR A 159 -13.45 16.26 4.35
CA THR A 159 -14.05 17.16 5.33
C THR A 159 -15.37 17.78 4.85
N THR A 160 -15.51 18.06 3.55
CA THR A 160 -16.67 18.79 3.01
C THR A 160 -17.80 17.84 2.59
N SER A 161 -17.47 16.75 1.88
CA SER A 161 -18.47 15.87 1.30
C SER A 161 -18.83 14.67 2.16
N ILE A 162 -17.96 14.33 3.09
CA ILE A 162 -18.13 13.20 4.01
C ILE A 162 -18.27 13.72 5.46
N SER A 163 -18.71 14.95 5.64
CA SER A 163 -18.84 15.57 6.98
C SER A 163 -19.78 14.78 7.90
N ALA A 164 -20.79 14.10 7.38
CA ALA A 164 -21.56 13.09 8.12
C ALA A 164 -20.71 11.86 8.54
N TYR A 165 -19.53 11.68 7.94
CA TYR A 165 -18.57 10.63 8.20
C TYR A 165 -17.20 11.18 8.64
N ALA A 166 -17.12 12.47 8.98
CA ALA A 166 -15.89 13.22 9.29
C ALA A 166 -15.12 12.68 10.52
N ASN A 167 -15.76 11.86 11.34
CA ASN A 167 -15.08 11.15 12.44
C ASN A 167 -14.27 9.94 11.97
N MET A 168 -14.22 9.67 10.68
CA MET A 168 -13.46 8.57 10.08
C MET A 168 -12.04 9.00 9.74
N ALA A 169 -11.25 9.39 10.73
CA ALA A 169 -9.81 9.59 10.53
C ALA A 169 -9.18 8.31 9.98
N GLY A 170 -8.63 8.40 8.77
CA GLY A 170 -7.97 7.29 8.10
C GLY A 170 -8.77 6.65 6.97
N THR A 171 -9.85 7.26 6.52
CA THR A 171 -10.58 6.84 5.32
C THR A 171 -9.65 6.82 4.11
N ALA A 172 -9.65 5.69 3.41
CA ALA A 172 -8.84 5.54 2.22
C ALA A 172 -9.46 6.29 1.05
N TYR A 173 -8.63 7.00 0.30
CA TYR A 173 -9.05 7.61 -0.96
C TYR A 173 -8.85 6.56 -2.08
N PRO A 174 -9.91 6.11 -2.78
CA PRO A 174 -9.77 5.03 -3.76
C PRO A 174 -9.05 5.51 -5.02
N TYR A 175 -8.26 4.63 -5.65
CA TYR A 175 -7.50 4.92 -6.88
C TYR A 175 -8.36 5.54 -7.98
N ILE A 176 -9.47 4.88 -8.32
CA ILE A 176 -10.42 5.36 -9.34
C ILE A 176 -11.02 6.70 -8.94
N GLY A 177 -11.35 6.90 -7.65
CA GLY A 177 -11.87 8.15 -7.13
C GLY A 177 -10.88 9.31 -7.24
N GLU A 178 -9.59 9.06 -7.06
CA GLU A 178 -8.54 10.07 -7.23
C GLU A 178 -8.48 10.57 -8.68
N TYR A 179 -8.42 9.65 -9.64
CA TYR A 179 -8.40 10.02 -11.06
C TYR A 179 -9.71 10.68 -11.54
N TYR A 180 -10.85 10.26 -10.98
CA TYR A 180 -12.13 10.91 -11.24
C TYR A 180 -12.14 12.34 -10.71
N HIS A 181 -11.62 12.57 -9.51
CA HIS A 181 -11.52 13.92 -8.93
C HIS A 181 -10.59 14.84 -9.74
N GLU A 182 -9.53 14.29 -10.35
CA GLU A 182 -8.62 15.07 -11.17
C GLU A 182 -9.22 15.49 -12.53
N PHE A 183 -9.75 14.53 -13.29
CA PHE A 183 -10.11 14.73 -14.70
C PHE A 183 -11.44 14.08 -15.09
N GLY A 184 -12.30 13.72 -14.14
CA GLY A 184 -13.54 13.03 -14.39
C GLY A 184 -13.36 11.64 -14.99
N ILE A 185 -14.29 11.21 -15.83
CA ILE A 185 -14.26 9.90 -16.50
C ILE A 185 -13.02 9.73 -17.37
N ALA A 186 -12.59 10.79 -18.06
CA ALA A 186 -11.37 10.74 -18.88
C ALA A 186 -10.14 10.43 -18.04
N GLY A 187 -10.03 10.99 -16.83
CA GLY A 187 -8.99 10.68 -15.86
C GLY A 187 -8.98 9.21 -15.45
N VAL A 188 -10.14 8.65 -15.18
CA VAL A 188 -10.28 7.22 -14.82
C VAL A 188 -9.77 6.32 -15.95
N ILE A 189 -10.20 6.57 -17.19
CA ILE A 189 -9.79 5.80 -18.36
C ILE A 189 -8.26 5.88 -18.53
N ALA A 190 -7.69 7.10 -18.51
CA ALA A 190 -6.26 7.31 -18.64
C ALA A 190 -5.48 6.65 -17.50
N GLY A 191 -5.92 6.82 -16.26
CA GLY A 191 -5.28 6.23 -15.08
C GLY A 191 -5.28 4.71 -15.11
N CYS A 192 -6.40 4.08 -15.45
CA CYS A 192 -6.49 2.63 -15.60
C CYS A 192 -5.62 2.11 -16.75
N PHE A 193 -5.55 2.83 -17.86
CA PHE A 193 -4.69 2.49 -19.00
C PHE A 193 -3.21 2.55 -18.64
N ILE A 194 -2.76 3.63 -17.98
CA ILE A 194 -1.38 3.78 -17.50
C ILE A 194 -1.03 2.65 -16.52
N LEU A 195 -1.94 2.35 -15.58
CA LEU A 195 -1.73 1.26 -14.65
C LEU A 195 -1.59 -0.09 -15.38
N GLY A 196 -2.42 -0.34 -16.39
CA GLY A 196 -2.31 -1.54 -17.22
C GLY A 196 -0.95 -1.67 -17.92
N ILE A 197 -0.40 -0.57 -18.46
CA ILE A 197 0.95 -0.54 -19.04
C ILE A 197 2.01 -0.86 -17.97
N LEU A 198 1.90 -0.27 -16.78
CA LEU A 198 2.84 -0.52 -15.69
C LEU A 198 2.81 -1.98 -15.23
N LEU A 199 1.62 -2.56 -15.09
CA LEU A 199 1.43 -3.98 -14.77
C LEU A 199 2.04 -4.89 -15.84
N LYS A 200 1.82 -4.58 -17.13
CA LYS A 200 2.44 -5.32 -18.23
C LYS A 200 3.96 -5.25 -18.15
N LYS A 201 4.54 -4.07 -17.93
CA LYS A 201 6.00 -3.91 -17.78
C LYS A 201 6.51 -4.70 -16.57
N LEU A 202 5.81 -4.66 -15.46
CA LEU A 202 6.17 -5.42 -14.26
C LEU A 202 6.10 -6.93 -14.49
N SER A 203 5.11 -7.43 -15.23
CA SER A 203 4.93 -8.86 -15.50
C SER A 203 6.12 -9.48 -16.25
N VAL A 204 6.86 -8.71 -17.03
CA VAL A 204 8.09 -9.17 -17.71
C VAL A 204 9.13 -9.67 -16.70
N TYR A 205 9.16 -9.11 -15.49
CA TYR A 205 10.11 -9.53 -14.46
C TYR A 205 9.83 -10.93 -13.90
N ILE A 206 8.61 -11.46 -14.06
CA ILE A 206 8.27 -12.85 -13.67
C ILE A 206 9.11 -13.87 -14.46
N PHE A 207 9.40 -13.57 -15.74
CA PHE A 207 10.13 -14.48 -16.61
C PHE A 207 11.64 -14.33 -16.48
N ARG A 208 12.13 -13.30 -15.81
CA ARG A 208 13.57 -13.14 -15.58
C ARG A 208 14.06 -14.10 -14.51
N ILE A 209 15.31 -14.56 -14.67
CA ILE A 209 15.94 -15.53 -13.77
C ILE A 209 16.81 -14.82 -12.73
N ASP A 210 17.24 -13.58 -13.02
CA ASP A 210 18.12 -12.84 -12.13
C ASP A 210 17.43 -12.48 -10.80
N ILE A 211 18.15 -12.68 -9.71
CA ILE A 211 17.60 -12.51 -8.35
C ILE A 211 17.11 -11.08 -8.09
N HIS A 212 17.76 -10.06 -8.64
CA HIS A 212 17.33 -8.67 -8.48
C HIS A 212 15.96 -8.42 -9.11
N SER A 213 15.70 -9.01 -10.29
CA SER A 213 14.38 -8.93 -10.94
C SER A 213 13.30 -9.67 -10.14
N ILE A 214 13.62 -10.83 -9.57
CA ILE A 214 12.71 -11.57 -8.69
C ILE A 214 12.39 -10.76 -7.44
N ILE A 215 13.40 -10.19 -6.77
CA ILE A 215 13.20 -9.34 -5.58
C ILE A 215 12.40 -8.09 -5.93
N LEU A 216 12.69 -7.44 -7.05
CA LEU A 216 11.95 -6.28 -7.52
C LEU A 216 10.46 -6.61 -7.70
N PHE A 217 10.17 -7.66 -8.48
CA PHE A 217 8.79 -8.09 -8.71
C PHE A 217 8.09 -8.44 -7.41
N SER A 218 8.72 -9.26 -6.56
CA SER A 218 8.14 -9.72 -5.30
C SER A 218 7.87 -8.58 -4.31
N SER A 219 8.68 -7.51 -4.36
CA SER A 219 8.49 -6.34 -3.51
C SER A 219 7.41 -5.39 -4.03
N VAL A 220 7.33 -5.19 -5.35
CA VAL A 220 6.42 -4.21 -5.96
C VAL A 220 5.01 -4.77 -6.17
N TYR A 221 4.89 -6.06 -6.52
CA TYR A 221 3.60 -6.67 -6.82
C TYR A 221 2.56 -6.53 -5.68
N PRO A 222 2.89 -6.83 -4.40
CA PRO A 222 1.92 -6.64 -3.31
C PRO A 222 1.58 -5.17 -3.06
N LEU A 223 2.50 -4.23 -3.34
CA LEU A 223 2.23 -2.81 -3.20
C LEU A 223 1.25 -2.28 -4.25
N ILE A 224 1.24 -2.85 -5.46
CA ILE A 224 0.25 -2.50 -6.47
C ILE A 224 -1.16 -2.85 -6.03
N LEU A 225 -1.36 -3.96 -5.32
CA LEU A 225 -2.66 -4.29 -4.72
C LEU A 225 -3.11 -3.20 -3.74
N GLN A 226 -2.19 -2.65 -2.96
CA GLN A 226 -2.47 -1.52 -2.09
C GLN A 226 -2.86 -0.26 -2.89
N VAL A 227 -2.13 0.04 -3.98
CA VAL A 227 -2.42 1.20 -4.85
C VAL A 227 -3.83 1.10 -5.44
N LEU A 228 -4.26 -0.09 -5.88
CA LEU A 228 -5.59 -0.31 -6.43
C LEU A 228 -6.72 -0.05 -5.43
N ILE A 229 -6.51 -0.51 -4.19
CA ILE A 229 -7.52 -0.38 -3.13
C ILE A 229 -7.47 1.02 -2.51
N ARG A 230 -6.27 1.52 -2.23
CA ARG A 230 -6.03 2.80 -1.59
C ARG A 230 -5.22 3.68 -2.52
N GLY A 231 -5.87 4.54 -3.28
CA GLY A 231 -5.25 5.56 -4.13
C GLY A 231 -4.31 6.45 -3.31
N TYR A 232 -4.31 7.72 -3.51
CA TYR A 232 -3.39 8.71 -2.99
C TYR A 232 -2.01 8.59 -3.63
N MET A 233 -1.98 8.98 -4.90
CA MET A 233 -0.80 8.90 -5.76
C MET A 233 0.48 9.45 -5.13
N PRO A 234 0.48 10.60 -4.42
CA PRO A 234 1.70 11.11 -3.81
C PRO A 234 2.38 10.11 -2.88
N SER A 235 1.64 9.50 -1.95
CA SER A 235 2.19 8.53 -1.01
C SER A 235 2.63 7.23 -1.70
N ASN A 236 1.80 6.73 -2.63
CA ASN A 236 2.06 5.49 -3.35
C ASN A 236 3.27 5.60 -4.28
N PHE A 237 3.44 6.75 -4.95
CA PHE A 237 4.60 7.02 -5.80
C PHE A 237 5.90 6.89 -5.01
N TYR A 238 6.00 7.54 -3.88
CA TYR A 238 7.21 7.48 -3.06
C TYR A 238 7.43 6.13 -2.41
N MET A 239 6.36 5.46 -1.99
CA MET A 239 6.46 4.10 -1.47
C MET A 239 7.07 3.15 -2.51
N ILE A 240 6.61 3.21 -3.75
CA ILE A 240 7.16 2.41 -4.86
C ILE A 240 8.59 2.85 -5.17
N LEU A 241 8.87 4.14 -5.25
CA LEU A 241 10.20 4.68 -5.51
C LEU A 241 11.23 4.18 -4.49
N PHE A 242 10.91 4.25 -3.19
CA PHE A 242 11.79 3.76 -2.12
C PHE A 242 11.98 2.25 -2.10
N VAL A 243 11.10 1.49 -2.74
CA VAL A 243 11.27 0.04 -2.90
C VAL A 243 12.11 -0.27 -4.15
N VAL A 244 11.87 0.45 -5.24
CA VAL A 244 12.48 0.19 -6.53
C VAL A 244 13.93 0.67 -6.58
N LEU A 245 14.20 1.86 -6.07
CA LEU A 245 15.52 2.51 -6.16
C LEU A 245 16.66 1.66 -5.55
N PRO A 246 16.55 1.09 -4.34
CA PRO A 246 17.62 0.27 -3.76
C PRO A 246 17.91 -0.98 -4.59
N VAL A 247 16.88 -1.62 -5.16
CA VAL A 247 17.06 -2.82 -5.98
C VAL A 247 17.82 -2.50 -7.26
N PHE A 248 17.51 -1.37 -7.91
CA PHE A 248 18.24 -0.91 -9.09
C PHE A 248 19.69 -0.54 -8.78
N LEU A 249 19.93 0.14 -7.66
CA LEU A 249 21.29 0.48 -7.22
C LEU A 249 22.13 -0.77 -6.98
N LEU A 250 21.60 -1.76 -6.25
CA LEU A 250 22.29 -3.02 -6.00
C LEU A 250 22.58 -3.78 -7.29
N LYS A 251 21.60 -3.83 -8.21
CA LYS A 251 21.79 -4.45 -9.52
C LYS A 251 22.88 -3.76 -10.35
N TYR A 252 22.99 -2.43 -10.26
CA TYR A 252 24.03 -1.67 -10.93
C TYR A 252 25.43 -1.98 -10.35
N ILE A 253 25.56 -1.98 -9.00
CA ILE A 253 26.80 -2.28 -8.30
C ILE A 253 27.29 -3.70 -8.63
N ASP A 254 26.40 -4.69 -8.64
CA ASP A 254 26.77 -6.06 -8.97
C ASP A 254 27.28 -6.20 -10.41
N LYS A 255 26.68 -5.49 -11.38
CA LYS A 255 27.18 -5.47 -12.76
C LYS A 255 28.57 -4.87 -12.90
N THR A 256 28.94 -3.91 -12.06
CA THR A 256 30.24 -3.24 -12.11
C THR A 256 31.35 -4.08 -11.47
N LYS A 257 31.03 -5.00 -10.56
CA LYS A 257 32.00 -5.92 -9.93
C LYS A 257 32.44 -7.08 -10.85
N TYR A 258 31.68 -7.37 -11.89
CA TYR A 258 31.96 -8.47 -12.82
C TYR A 258 32.38 -8.00 -14.22
N LYS A 259 32.70 -6.72 -14.37
CA LYS A 259 33.45 -6.15 -15.50
C LYS A 259 34.86 -5.85 -15.07
#